data_eadfdb53e2dc4e1fa66fb5ae9d576e6c
#
_entry.id   eadfdb53e2dc4e1fa66fb5ae9d576e6c
#
_cell.length_a   1.000
_cell.length_b   1.000
_cell.length_c   1.000
_cell.angle_alpha   90.00
_cell.angle_beta   90.00
_cell.angle_gamma   90.00
#
_symmetry.space_group_name_H-M   'P 1'
#
loop_
_entity.id
_entity.type
_entity.pdbx_description
1 polymer ?
#
loop_
_entity_poly.entity_id
_entity_poly.type
_entity_poly.pdbx_seq_one_letter_code
_entity_poly.pdbx_strand_id
1 'polypeptide(L)'
;MYAILYLCPVMVAVFMAFPTAVALTAPKSAMSQSVGVLIGNKPYKKEHPLSPPGSISAEHFNQHCTACHPCVSKCPSHVLKPSLLEYGVGGILQPVMNFENGFCNYDCTLCSEICPNKAILPLTKEEKHLTQVGHVVFIEENCIVHTDNTNCGACAEHCPTQAVTMVPYRDGLTIPKINPDICVGCGGCEYVCPVRPFRAIHIEGNPVHLQ
;
A
#
# COMPACT_ATOMS: atom_id res chain seq x y z
N MET A 1 -19.29 17.98 -67.22
CA MET A 1 -20.68 18.17 -66.77
C MET A 1 -20.63 18.50 -65.28
N TYR A 2 -21.19 19.62 -64.95
CA TYR A 2 -21.10 20.34 -63.65
C TYR A 2 -21.84 19.62 -62.55
N ALA A 3 -21.31 19.58 -61.36
CA ALA A 3 -22.05 19.39 -60.11
C ALA A 3 -21.51 20.31 -59.03
N ILE A 4 -22.37 21.13 -58.59
CA ILE A 4 -22.31 22.33 -57.82
C ILE A 4 -21.98 22.05 -56.35
N LEU A 5 -20.98 22.77 -55.87
CA LEU A 5 -20.70 22.98 -54.43
C LEU A 5 -21.88 23.77 -53.81
N TYR A 6 -22.48 23.20 -52.74
CA TYR A 6 -23.25 23.94 -51.77
C TYR A 6 -22.42 24.08 -50.49
N LEU A 7 -21.72 25.20 -50.34
CA LEU A 7 -21.22 25.67 -49.09
C LEU A 7 -22.41 26.10 -48.19
N CYS A 8 -22.55 25.49 -47.05
CA CYS A 8 -23.42 25.94 -46.00
C CYS A 8 -22.66 26.89 -45.08
N PRO A 9 -22.99 28.20 -45.02
CA PRO A 9 -22.32 29.19 -44.15
C PRO A 9 -23.07 29.38 -42.85
N VAL A 10 -23.07 28.38 -41.96
CA VAL A 10 -23.61 28.54 -40.60
C VAL A 10 -22.75 27.73 -39.61
N MET A 11 -21.49 28.07 -39.45
CA MET A 11 -20.69 27.63 -38.34
C MET A 11 -19.60 28.67 -37.98
N VAL A 12 -19.97 29.92 -37.96
CA VAL A 12 -19.13 30.98 -37.39
C VAL A 12 -20.02 31.78 -36.47
N ALA A 13 -20.03 31.45 -35.20
CA ALA A 13 -20.26 32.30 -34.06
C ALA A 13 -20.78 31.53 -32.81
N VAL A 14 -19.97 30.73 -32.18
CA VAL A 14 -20.06 30.53 -30.72
C VAL A 14 -18.64 30.35 -30.17
N PHE A 15 -17.82 31.38 -30.36
CA PHE A 15 -16.66 31.62 -29.52
C PHE A 15 -17.00 32.87 -28.68
N MET A 16 -17.86 32.71 -27.72
CA MET A 16 -18.10 33.69 -26.70
C MET A 16 -17.79 33.14 -25.32
N ALA A 17 -16.74 33.70 -24.75
CA ALA A 17 -16.55 33.94 -23.34
C ALA A 17 -16.70 32.71 -22.39
N PHE A 18 -15.68 31.92 -22.30
CA PHE A 18 -15.41 31.24 -21.02
C PHE A 18 -14.80 32.31 -20.09
N PRO A 19 -15.45 32.65 -18.97
CA PRO A 19 -14.81 33.47 -17.96
C PRO A 19 -13.64 32.71 -17.38
N THR A 20 -12.52 33.39 -17.30
CA THR A 20 -11.28 33.08 -16.60
C THR A 20 -11.42 32.02 -15.54
N ALA A 21 -10.67 30.95 -15.72
CA ALA A 21 -10.46 29.89 -14.73
C ALA A 21 -10.09 30.50 -13.37
N VAL A 22 -11.03 30.51 -12.46
CA VAL A 22 -10.72 30.61 -11.03
C VAL A 22 -10.04 29.29 -10.71
N ALA A 23 -8.72 29.33 -10.60
CA ALA A 23 -7.92 28.23 -10.08
C ALA A 23 -8.42 27.94 -8.66
N LEU A 24 -9.28 26.94 -8.51
CA LEU A 24 -9.63 26.34 -7.23
C LEU A 24 -8.36 25.67 -6.68
N THR A 25 -7.51 26.46 -6.05
CA THR A 25 -6.43 25.96 -5.18
C THR A 25 -7.06 25.50 -3.86
N ALA A 26 -7.86 24.46 -3.91
CA ALA A 26 -8.23 23.75 -2.71
C ALA A 26 -6.98 23.01 -2.23
N PRO A 27 -6.51 23.20 -0.99
CA PRO A 27 -5.37 22.48 -0.48
C PRO A 27 -5.69 20.97 -0.50
N LYS A 28 -4.76 20.18 -1.02
CA LYS A 28 -4.92 18.70 -1.14
C LYS A 28 -5.30 18.02 0.18
N SER A 29 -4.99 18.64 1.32
CA SER A 29 -5.39 18.21 2.66
C SER A 29 -6.89 18.29 2.91
N ALA A 30 -7.60 19.28 2.35
CA ALA A 30 -9.03 19.47 2.59
C ALA A 30 -9.89 18.40 1.88
N MET A 31 -9.48 17.94 0.69
CA MET A 31 -10.19 16.87 -0.02
C MET A 31 -10.05 15.52 0.69
N SER A 32 -8.86 15.23 1.27
CA SER A 32 -8.63 14.01 2.03
C SER A 32 -9.46 13.96 3.31
N GLN A 33 -9.60 15.10 4.00
CA GLN A 33 -10.42 15.21 5.21
C GLN A 33 -11.92 15.08 4.92
N SER A 34 -12.39 15.61 3.78
CA SER A 34 -13.79 15.53 3.38
C SER A 34 -14.24 14.10 3.09
N VAL A 35 -13.38 13.30 2.48
CA VAL A 35 -13.67 11.88 2.20
C VAL A 35 -13.71 11.08 3.50
N GLY A 36 -12.81 11.33 4.45
CA GLY A 36 -12.78 10.66 5.75
C GLY A 36 -14.05 10.87 6.56
N VAL A 37 -14.62 12.09 6.53
CA VAL A 37 -15.89 12.40 7.22
C VAL A 37 -17.08 11.66 6.61
N LEU A 38 -17.09 11.45 5.29
CA LEU A 38 -18.17 10.72 4.60
C LEU A 38 -18.09 9.19 4.83
N ILE A 39 -16.93 8.65 5.10
CA ILE A 39 -16.69 7.20 5.22
C ILE A 39 -16.62 6.76 6.70
N GLY A 40 -16.55 7.71 7.63
CA GLY A 40 -16.54 7.43 9.07
C GLY A 40 -15.18 7.03 9.64
N ASN A 41 -14.11 6.92 8.82
CA ASN A 41 -12.76 6.66 9.29
C ASN A 41 -11.70 7.54 8.60
N LYS A 42 -10.56 7.71 9.27
CA LYS A 42 -9.47 8.61 8.86
C LYS A 42 -8.73 8.05 7.65
N PRO A 43 -8.69 8.79 6.51
CA PRO A 43 -7.94 8.36 5.35
C PRO A 43 -6.43 8.45 5.59
N TYR A 44 -5.68 7.53 4.99
CA TYR A 44 -4.22 7.57 4.94
C TYR A 44 -3.72 7.22 3.54
N LYS A 45 -2.49 7.61 3.26
CA LYS A 45 -1.77 7.24 2.04
C LYS A 45 -0.41 6.67 2.45
N LYS A 46 -0.05 5.54 1.88
CA LYS A 46 1.30 4.97 2.03
C LYS A 46 2.30 5.86 1.27
N GLU A 47 3.39 6.24 1.91
CA GLU A 47 4.41 7.12 1.34
C GLU A 47 5.43 6.33 0.54
N HIS A 48 5.79 5.15 1.03
CA HIS A 48 6.78 4.28 0.40
C HIS A 48 6.18 2.94 -0.04
N PRO A 49 6.46 2.50 -1.27
CA PRO A 49 6.05 1.19 -1.75
C PRO A 49 6.81 0.08 -1.00
N LEU A 50 6.12 -1.03 -0.77
CA LEU A 50 6.73 -2.20 -0.14
C LEU A 50 7.32 -3.11 -1.23
N SER A 51 8.64 -3.15 -1.31
CA SER A 51 9.35 -4.11 -2.16
C SER A 51 9.48 -5.48 -1.46
N PRO A 52 9.61 -6.58 -2.24
CA PRO A 52 9.74 -7.92 -1.68
C PRO A 52 10.97 -8.07 -0.76
N PRO A 53 10.94 -8.96 0.25
CA PRO A 53 12.12 -9.25 1.06
C PRO A 53 13.27 -9.75 0.20
N GLY A 54 14.48 -9.21 0.42
CA GLY A 54 15.67 -9.43 -0.42
C GLY A 54 15.94 -8.32 -1.43
N SER A 55 15.06 -7.32 -1.55
CA SER A 55 15.25 -6.19 -2.47
C SER A 55 16.30 -5.18 -2.02
N ILE A 56 16.80 -5.26 -0.79
CA ILE A 56 17.74 -4.34 -0.13
C ILE A 56 17.13 -2.94 0.08
N SER A 57 16.67 -2.29 -0.99
CA SER A 57 16.03 -0.99 -0.96
C SER A 57 15.05 -0.85 -2.13
N ALA A 58 14.13 0.11 -2.01
CA ALA A 58 13.21 0.45 -3.09
C ALA A 58 13.96 0.96 -4.34
N GLU A 59 15.07 1.67 -4.15
CA GLU A 59 15.91 2.16 -5.24
C GLU A 59 16.62 1.02 -5.97
N HIS A 60 17.32 0.13 -5.23
CA HIS A 60 17.96 -1.05 -5.82
C HIS A 60 16.95 -1.89 -6.59
N PHE A 61 15.77 -2.13 -6.00
CA PHE A 61 14.72 -2.89 -6.65
C PHE A 61 14.26 -2.24 -7.96
N ASN A 62 14.01 -0.94 -7.95
CA ASN A 62 13.57 -0.20 -9.13
C ASN A 62 14.61 -0.23 -10.27
N GLN A 63 15.90 -0.18 -9.94
CA GLN A 63 16.98 -0.21 -10.92
C GLN A 63 17.20 -1.60 -11.56
N HIS A 64 16.95 -2.68 -10.83
CA HIS A 64 17.26 -4.06 -11.28
C HIS A 64 16.05 -4.86 -11.71
N CYS A 65 14.83 -4.46 -11.30
CA CYS A 65 13.62 -5.20 -11.63
C CYS A 65 13.15 -4.90 -13.05
N THR A 66 13.05 -5.94 -13.86
CA THR A 66 12.55 -5.86 -15.26
C THR A 66 11.06 -6.17 -15.39
N ALA A 67 10.31 -6.22 -14.30
CA ALA A 67 8.88 -6.54 -14.29
C ALA A 67 8.52 -7.85 -15.01
N CYS A 68 9.36 -8.88 -14.89
CA CYS A 68 9.18 -10.18 -15.56
C CYS A 68 8.14 -11.10 -14.91
N HIS A 69 7.75 -10.85 -13.65
CA HIS A 69 6.67 -11.45 -12.86
C HIS A 69 6.78 -12.93 -12.40
N PRO A 70 7.88 -13.68 -12.51
CA PRO A 70 7.96 -15.00 -11.88
C PRO A 70 7.67 -14.98 -10.38
N CYS A 71 8.16 -13.96 -9.66
CA CYS A 71 7.90 -13.77 -8.23
C CYS A 71 6.42 -13.54 -7.91
N VAL A 72 5.68 -12.86 -8.79
CA VAL A 72 4.23 -12.66 -8.66
C VAL A 72 3.49 -13.98 -8.85
N SER A 73 3.80 -14.72 -9.91
CA SER A 73 3.12 -15.97 -10.27
C SER A 73 3.39 -17.11 -9.28
N LYS A 74 4.56 -17.11 -8.64
CA LYS A 74 4.96 -18.15 -7.67
C LYS A 74 4.65 -17.78 -6.22
N CYS A 75 4.16 -16.58 -5.95
CA CYS A 75 3.81 -16.16 -4.59
C CYS A 75 2.60 -16.95 -4.07
N PRO A 76 2.75 -17.83 -3.07
CA PRO A 76 1.66 -18.70 -2.61
C PRO A 76 0.55 -17.93 -1.90
N SER A 77 0.87 -16.79 -1.30
CA SER A 77 -0.10 -15.92 -0.62
C SER A 77 -0.65 -14.81 -1.52
N HIS A 78 -0.25 -14.74 -2.79
CA HIS A 78 -0.69 -13.74 -3.76
C HIS A 78 -0.56 -12.28 -3.27
N VAL A 79 0.43 -12.04 -2.41
CA VAL A 79 0.70 -10.71 -1.85
C VAL A 79 1.42 -9.80 -2.83
N LEU A 80 2.16 -10.37 -3.79
CA LEU A 80 2.84 -9.60 -4.84
C LEU A 80 1.88 -9.29 -5.97
N LYS A 81 1.77 -8.01 -6.30
CA LYS A 81 0.97 -7.52 -7.43
C LYS A 81 1.80 -6.59 -8.30
N PRO A 82 1.55 -6.52 -9.62
CA PRO A 82 2.14 -5.47 -10.47
C PRO A 82 1.72 -4.09 -9.96
N SER A 83 2.67 -3.18 -9.81
CA SER A 83 2.44 -1.79 -9.44
C SER A 83 1.91 -0.98 -10.64
N LEU A 84 1.22 0.12 -10.38
CA LEU A 84 0.89 1.12 -11.38
C LEU A 84 1.86 2.31 -11.28
N LEU A 85 1.81 3.05 -10.20
CA LEU A 85 2.58 4.27 -10.00
C LEU A 85 3.28 4.30 -8.62
N GLU A 86 3.24 3.23 -7.86
CA GLU A 86 3.80 3.15 -6.51
C GLU A 86 5.32 3.42 -6.51
N TYR A 87 6.03 2.95 -7.54
CA TYR A 87 7.46 3.22 -7.77
C TYR A 87 7.70 4.39 -8.74
N GLY A 88 6.66 5.17 -9.08
CA GLY A 88 6.72 6.19 -10.13
C GLY A 88 6.68 5.61 -11.55
N VAL A 89 6.86 6.49 -12.55
CA VAL A 89 6.73 6.13 -13.97
C VAL A 89 7.75 5.07 -14.40
N GLY A 90 8.96 5.11 -13.85
CA GLY A 90 10.02 4.14 -14.17
C GLY A 90 9.81 2.74 -13.59
N GLY A 91 8.92 2.61 -12.61
CA GLY A 91 8.64 1.34 -11.92
C GLY A 91 7.27 0.73 -12.24
N ILE A 92 6.63 1.14 -13.33
CA ILE A 92 5.35 0.59 -13.76
C ILE A 92 5.48 -0.93 -13.97
N LEU A 93 4.51 -1.68 -13.46
CA LEU A 93 4.43 -3.15 -13.46
C LEU A 93 5.48 -3.86 -12.59
N GLN A 94 6.39 -3.17 -11.92
CA GLN A 94 7.26 -3.81 -10.94
C GLN A 94 6.44 -4.38 -9.77
N PRO A 95 6.79 -5.56 -9.23
CA PRO A 95 6.04 -6.15 -8.14
C PRO A 95 6.07 -5.31 -6.86
N VAL A 96 4.90 -5.07 -6.28
CA VAL A 96 4.70 -4.43 -4.99
C VAL A 96 3.94 -5.35 -4.05
N MET A 97 4.24 -5.31 -2.76
CA MET A 97 3.48 -6.05 -1.76
C MET A 97 2.16 -5.31 -1.44
N ASN A 98 1.06 -6.03 -1.61
CA ASN A 98 -0.30 -5.54 -1.33
C ASN A 98 -1.05 -6.55 -0.46
N PHE A 99 -1.59 -6.09 0.65
CA PHE A 99 -2.20 -6.93 1.68
C PHE A 99 -3.72 -7.01 1.62
N GLU A 100 -4.32 -6.77 0.46
CA GLU A 100 -5.77 -6.92 0.30
C GLU A 100 -6.23 -8.37 0.28
N ASN A 101 -5.47 -9.26 -0.38
CA ASN A 101 -5.86 -10.65 -0.62
C ASN A 101 -5.01 -11.65 0.17
N GLY A 102 -4.00 -11.21 0.90
CA GLY A 102 -3.11 -12.07 1.65
C GLY A 102 -2.00 -11.28 2.33
N PHE A 103 -1.09 -11.98 2.97
CA PHE A 103 0.09 -11.42 3.62
C PHE A 103 1.31 -12.30 3.36
N CYS A 104 2.51 -11.77 3.55
CA CYS A 104 3.74 -12.49 3.28
C CYS A 104 3.94 -13.59 4.33
N ASN A 105 4.02 -14.85 3.90
CA ASN A 105 4.33 -15.96 4.79
C ASN A 105 5.74 -15.78 5.38
N TYR A 106 5.85 -15.90 6.69
CA TYR A 106 7.07 -15.64 7.45
C TYR A 106 8.27 -16.49 7.02
N ASP A 107 8.04 -17.78 6.69
CA ASP A 107 9.08 -18.73 6.30
C ASP A 107 9.29 -18.87 4.79
N CYS A 108 8.55 -18.16 3.95
CA CYS A 108 8.59 -18.31 2.50
C CYS A 108 9.69 -17.43 1.86
N THR A 109 10.60 -18.01 1.08
CA THR A 109 11.71 -17.35 0.36
C THR A 109 11.58 -17.40 -1.17
N LEU A 110 10.50 -17.97 -1.70
CA LEU A 110 10.33 -18.27 -3.13
C LEU A 110 10.56 -17.09 -4.08
N CYS A 111 10.16 -15.88 -3.71
CA CYS A 111 10.37 -14.70 -4.57
C CYS A 111 11.85 -14.36 -4.73
N SER A 112 12.66 -14.59 -3.72
CA SER A 112 14.11 -14.34 -3.75
C SER A 112 14.87 -15.44 -4.53
N GLU A 113 14.40 -16.70 -4.48
CA GLU A 113 15.00 -17.82 -5.17
C GLU A 113 14.80 -17.76 -6.70
N ILE A 114 13.66 -17.21 -7.15
CA ILE A 114 13.26 -17.24 -8.55
C ILE A 114 13.61 -15.96 -9.33
N CYS A 115 14.12 -14.92 -8.69
CA CYS A 115 14.40 -13.66 -9.36
C CYS A 115 15.63 -13.77 -10.31
N PRO A 116 15.45 -13.69 -11.64
CA PRO A 116 16.55 -13.91 -12.59
C PRO A 116 17.54 -12.74 -12.59
N ASN A 117 17.08 -11.52 -12.32
CA ASN A 117 17.88 -10.30 -12.41
C ASN A 117 18.46 -9.84 -11.08
N LYS A 118 18.32 -10.65 -10.02
CA LYS A 118 18.81 -10.31 -8.67
C LYS A 118 18.27 -8.98 -8.12
N ALA A 119 17.14 -8.50 -8.64
CA ALA A 119 16.42 -7.40 -8.03
C ALA A 119 15.91 -7.77 -6.62
N ILE A 120 15.68 -9.07 -6.42
CA ILE A 120 15.43 -9.69 -5.13
C ILE A 120 16.57 -10.68 -4.93
N LEU A 121 17.44 -10.42 -3.96
CA LEU A 121 18.57 -11.31 -3.64
C LEU A 121 18.08 -12.55 -2.89
N PRO A 122 18.71 -13.72 -3.12
CA PRO A 122 18.42 -14.91 -2.35
C PRO A 122 18.59 -14.67 -0.86
N LEU A 123 17.61 -15.10 -0.08
CA LEU A 123 17.62 -15.04 1.38
C LEU A 123 17.40 -16.44 1.96
N THR A 124 18.10 -16.74 3.04
CA THR A 124 17.72 -17.85 3.93
C THR A 124 16.48 -17.46 4.73
N LYS A 125 15.83 -18.42 5.39
CA LYS A 125 14.69 -18.13 6.27
C LYS A 125 15.12 -17.25 7.44
N GLU A 126 16.28 -17.54 8.01
CA GLU A 126 16.85 -16.80 9.14
C GLU A 126 17.12 -15.34 8.78
N GLU A 127 17.73 -15.08 7.63
CA GLU A 127 17.95 -13.72 7.13
C GLU A 127 16.63 -12.99 6.88
N LYS A 128 15.64 -13.68 6.30
CA LYS A 128 14.31 -13.12 6.08
C LYS A 128 13.61 -12.74 7.38
N HIS A 129 13.76 -13.54 8.44
CA HIS A 129 13.19 -13.25 9.76
C HIS A 129 13.75 -11.97 10.39
N LEU A 130 14.95 -11.58 10.00
CA LEU A 130 15.61 -10.36 10.45
C LEU A 130 15.36 -9.18 9.49
N THR A 131 14.95 -9.45 8.26
CA THR A 131 14.76 -8.40 7.24
C THR A 131 13.47 -7.64 7.46
N GLN A 132 13.56 -6.36 7.74
CA GLN A 132 12.44 -5.45 7.91
C GLN A 132 12.15 -4.70 6.59
N VAL A 133 11.19 -5.19 5.82
CA VAL A 133 10.77 -4.56 4.55
C VAL A 133 9.90 -3.31 4.76
N GLY A 134 9.33 -3.19 5.93
CA GLY A 134 8.48 -2.08 6.34
C GLY A 134 8.16 -2.18 7.82
N HIS A 135 7.46 -1.19 8.32
CA HIS A 135 7.03 -1.12 9.71
C HIS A 135 5.52 -0.91 9.80
N VAL A 136 4.97 -1.33 10.92
CA VAL A 136 3.54 -1.20 11.18
C VAL A 136 3.21 0.21 11.68
N VAL A 137 2.13 0.78 11.12
CA VAL A 137 1.52 2.03 11.56
C VAL A 137 0.12 1.74 12.08
N PHE A 138 -0.21 2.28 13.25
CA PHE A 138 -1.51 2.13 13.87
C PHE A 138 -2.23 3.48 13.94
N ILE A 139 -3.49 3.50 13.51
CA ILE A 139 -4.38 4.66 13.53
C ILE A 139 -5.50 4.33 14.51
N GLU A 140 -5.38 4.82 15.75
CA GLU A 140 -6.31 4.52 16.83
C GLU A 140 -7.75 4.92 16.47
N GLU A 141 -7.93 6.08 15.83
CA GLU A 141 -9.23 6.63 15.44
C GLU A 141 -10.00 5.73 14.44
N ASN A 142 -9.30 4.83 13.76
CA ASN A 142 -9.94 3.86 12.86
C ASN A 142 -10.22 2.51 13.54
N CYS A 143 -9.67 2.26 14.73
CA CYS A 143 -9.79 0.95 15.38
C CYS A 143 -11.19 0.73 15.93
N ILE A 144 -11.81 -0.42 15.63
CA ILE A 144 -13.15 -0.78 16.13
C ILE A 144 -13.23 -0.87 17.67
N VAL A 145 -12.10 -1.09 18.33
CA VAL A 145 -12.03 -1.01 19.79
C VAL A 145 -12.27 0.41 20.25
N HIS A 146 -11.73 1.40 19.49
CA HIS A 146 -11.90 2.82 19.78
C HIS A 146 -13.26 3.35 19.32
N THR A 147 -13.68 3.01 18.09
CA THR A 147 -14.90 3.56 17.48
C THR A 147 -16.19 2.92 18.00
N ASP A 148 -16.19 1.59 18.12
CA ASP A 148 -17.40 0.81 18.36
C ASP A 148 -17.42 0.13 19.74
N ASN A 149 -16.39 0.34 20.57
CA ASN A 149 -16.18 -0.33 21.86
C ASN A 149 -16.27 -1.88 21.72
N THR A 150 -15.80 -2.42 20.61
CA THR A 150 -15.83 -3.85 20.31
C THR A 150 -14.49 -4.49 20.62
N ASN A 151 -14.49 -5.58 21.40
CA ASN A 151 -13.26 -6.31 21.68
C ASN A 151 -12.67 -6.91 20.40
N CYS A 152 -11.38 -6.65 20.16
CA CYS A 152 -10.66 -7.14 18.99
C CYS A 152 -9.18 -7.34 19.35
N GLY A 153 -8.56 -8.39 18.79
CA GLY A 153 -7.14 -8.71 18.99
C GLY A 153 -6.50 -9.30 17.73
N ALA A 154 -7.24 -9.34 16.61
CA ALA A 154 -6.85 -10.04 15.39
C ALA A 154 -5.45 -9.66 14.87
N CYS A 155 -5.07 -8.38 14.96
CA CYS A 155 -3.75 -7.91 14.52
C CYS A 155 -2.59 -8.49 15.35
N ALA A 156 -2.79 -8.67 16.66
CA ALA A 156 -1.78 -9.26 17.54
C ALA A 156 -1.70 -10.79 17.36
N GLU A 157 -2.84 -11.46 17.21
CA GLU A 157 -2.92 -12.92 16.99
C GLU A 157 -2.20 -13.37 15.71
N HIS A 158 -2.20 -12.52 14.67
CA HIS A 158 -1.57 -12.82 13.38
C HIS A 158 -0.15 -12.26 13.23
N CYS A 159 0.43 -11.71 14.30
CA CYS A 159 1.78 -11.17 14.25
C CYS A 159 2.84 -12.25 14.58
N PRO A 160 3.63 -12.74 13.62
CA PRO A 160 4.59 -13.82 13.84
C PRO A 160 5.75 -13.39 14.74
N THR A 161 6.09 -12.11 14.76
CA THR A 161 7.19 -11.55 15.56
C THR A 161 6.73 -10.95 16.89
N GLN A 162 5.40 -10.96 17.16
CA GLN A 162 4.80 -10.27 18.31
C GLN A 162 5.11 -8.77 18.37
N ALA A 163 5.37 -8.15 17.21
CA ALA A 163 5.53 -6.70 17.10
C ALA A 163 4.24 -5.94 17.46
N VAL A 164 3.11 -6.62 17.44
CA VAL A 164 1.81 -6.09 17.87
C VAL A 164 1.38 -6.86 19.11
N THR A 165 1.23 -6.18 20.23
CA THR A 165 0.78 -6.74 21.50
C THR A 165 -0.48 -6.01 21.97
N MET A 166 -1.37 -6.71 22.69
CA MET A 166 -2.56 -6.09 23.25
C MET A 166 -2.27 -5.55 24.66
N VAL A 167 -2.62 -4.29 24.90
CA VAL A 167 -2.50 -3.63 26.21
C VAL A 167 -3.86 -3.20 26.73
N PRO A 168 -4.05 -3.11 28.05
CA PRO A 168 -5.29 -2.61 28.65
C PRO A 168 -5.68 -1.23 28.09
N TYR A 169 -6.95 -1.06 27.81
CA TYR A 169 -7.58 0.16 27.32
C TYR A 169 -8.77 0.53 28.24
N ARG A 170 -9.76 1.22 27.75
CA ARG A 170 -10.95 1.62 28.53
C ARG A 170 -11.95 0.47 28.67
N ASP A 171 -12.74 0.50 29.73
CA ASP A 171 -13.88 -0.41 29.97
C ASP A 171 -13.55 -1.91 29.88
N GLY A 172 -12.33 -2.30 30.27
CA GLY A 172 -11.86 -3.69 30.21
C GLY A 172 -11.49 -4.20 28.81
N LEU A 173 -11.54 -3.33 27.81
CA LEU A 173 -11.06 -3.62 26.46
C LEU A 173 -9.54 -3.59 26.39
N THR A 174 -9.00 -4.13 25.29
CA THR A 174 -7.57 -4.05 24.98
C THR A 174 -7.36 -3.41 23.62
N ILE A 175 -6.24 -2.68 23.44
CA ILE A 175 -5.88 -2.01 22.20
C ILE A 175 -4.47 -2.43 21.76
N PRO A 176 -4.16 -2.48 20.44
CA PRO A 176 -2.83 -2.85 20.00
C PRO A 176 -1.78 -1.79 20.37
N LYS A 177 -0.67 -2.25 20.94
CA LYS A 177 0.57 -1.51 21.11
C LYS A 177 1.62 -2.06 20.15
N ILE A 178 2.31 -1.16 19.47
CA ILE A 178 3.25 -1.50 18.41
C ILE A 178 4.69 -1.43 18.93
N ASN A 179 5.50 -2.44 18.55
CA ASN A 179 6.94 -2.39 18.64
C ASN A 179 7.52 -2.45 17.21
N PRO A 180 7.92 -1.31 16.63
CA PRO A 180 8.42 -1.28 15.25
C PRO A 180 9.77 -1.98 15.08
N ASP A 181 10.58 -2.10 16.12
CA ASP A 181 11.96 -2.63 16.07
C ASP A 181 12.02 -4.12 15.69
N ILE A 182 10.94 -4.87 15.96
CA ILE A 182 10.83 -6.28 15.65
C ILE A 182 9.83 -6.59 14.53
N CYS A 183 9.28 -5.54 13.88
CA CYS A 183 8.33 -5.69 12.80
C CYS A 183 9.03 -5.97 11.48
N VAL A 184 8.77 -7.11 10.87
CA VAL A 184 9.32 -7.47 9.54
C VAL A 184 8.51 -6.97 8.35
N GLY A 185 7.37 -6.32 8.58
CA GLY A 185 6.54 -5.78 7.50
C GLY A 185 5.75 -6.84 6.71
N CYS A 186 5.45 -8.00 7.30
CA CYS A 186 4.78 -9.11 6.60
C CYS A 186 3.32 -8.83 6.19
N GLY A 187 2.66 -7.84 6.80
CA GLY A 187 1.29 -7.42 6.49
C GLY A 187 0.19 -8.29 7.08
N GLY A 188 0.49 -9.25 7.96
CA GLY A 188 -0.51 -10.09 8.60
C GLY A 188 -1.55 -9.26 9.37
N CYS A 189 -1.10 -8.31 10.17
CA CYS A 189 -1.96 -7.40 10.94
C CYS A 189 -2.83 -6.50 10.04
N GLU A 190 -2.29 -6.02 8.91
CA GLU A 190 -3.04 -5.23 7.94
C GLU A 190 -4.11 -6.08 7.25
N TYR A 191 -3.78 -7.29 6.82
CA TYR A 191 -4.70 -8.20 6.13
C TYR A 191 -5.92 -8.55 6.97
N VAL A 192 -5.72 -8.92 8.24
CA VAL A 192 -6.80 -9.36 9.13
C VAL A 192 -7.62 -8.25 9.75
N CYS A 193 -7.18 -6.99 9.63
CA CYS A 193 -7.95 -5.86 10.15
C CYS A 193 -9.32 -5.76 9.47
N PRO A 194 -10.45 -5.79 10.22
CA PRO A 194 -11.79 -5.79 9.63
C PRO A 194 -12.22 -4.42 9.10
N VAL A 195 -11.58 -3.34 9.54
CA VAL A 195 -11.99 -1.97 9.21
C VAL A 195 -11.80 -1.66 7.73
N ARG A 196 -12.80 -1.02 7.12
CA ARG A 196 -12.81 -0.59 5.72
C ARG A 196 -13.45 0.80 5.60
N PRO A 197 -13.09 1.60 4.59
CA PRO A 197 -12.09 1.35 3.55
C PRO A 197 -10.65 1.57 4.03
N PHE A 198 -10.41 2.42 5.04
CA PHE A 198 -9.10 2.71 5.60
C PHE A 198 -8.90 1.89 6.88
N ARG A 199 -8.00 0.93 6.82
CA ARG A 199 -7.72 0.03 7.94
C ARG A 199 -7.13 0.80 9.13
N ALA A 200 -7.38 0.31 10.33
CA ALA A 200 -6.81 0.88 11.55
C ALA A 200 -5.31 0.60 11.70
N ILE A 201 -4.82 -0.43 11.03
CA ILE A 201 -3.42 -0.83 11.06
C ILE A 201 -2.97 -1.17 9.64
N HIS A 202 -1.81 -0.65 9.25
CA HIS A 202 -1.23 -0.90 7.94
C HIS A 202 0.30 -0.94 8.01
N ILE A 203 0.92 -1.44 6.95
CA ILE A 203 2.38 -1.47 6.82
C ILE A 203 2.81 -0.34 5.90
N GLU A 204 3.76 0.45 6.38
CA GLU A 204 4.49 1.45 5.60
C GLU A 204 5.84 0.86 5.17
N GLY A 205 6.24 1.08 3.91
CA GLY A 205 7.49 0.55 3.39
C GLY A 205 8.71 1.25 3.96
N ASN A 206 9.79 0.51 4.18
CA ASN A 206 11.09 1.10 4.48
C ASN A 206 11.82 1.40 3.15
N PRO A 207 12.33 2.62 2.94
CA PRO A 207 13.11 2.95 1.75
C PRO A 207 14.34 2.05 1.57
N VAL A 208 14.96 1.67 2.69
CA VAL A 208 16.03 0.68 2.79
C VAL A 208 15.58 -0.40 3.76
N HIS A 209 15.73 -1.66 3.39
CA HIS A 209 15.42 -2.78 4.28
C HIS A 209 16.40 -2.81 5.44
N LEU A 210 15.91 -2.89 6.65
CA LEU A 210 16.72 -3.00 7.87
C LEU A 210 16.97 -4.49 8.19
N GLN A 211 18.05 -4.77 8.89
CA GLN A 211 18.43 -6.10 9.40
C GLN A 211 18.81 -6.01 10.86
#